data_01db0199c8b3ab63e14f2194482ec283
#
_entry.id   01db0199c8b3ab63e14f2194482ec283
#
_cell.length_a   1.000
_cell.length_b   1.000
_cell.length_c   1.000
_cell.angle_alpha   90.00
_cell.angle_beta   90.00
_cell.angle_gamma   90.00
#
_symmetry.space_group_name_H-M   'P 1'
#
loop_
_entity.id
_entity.type
_entity.pdbx_description
1 polymer ?
#
loop_
_entity_poly.entity_id
_entity_poly.type
_entity_poly.pdbx_seq_one_letter_code
_entity_poly.pdbx_strand_id
1 'polypeptide(L)'
;LKWLSTTEVTNNICAMHVQTLFSEKYGSEIRLRDESLAGKGFTNRYEKAMTSTFTTSQALVTESDPFCRLVPFWQLELYINKVLGQEDYYKDLYELLRTEDDITSIGGNQIEFVRRASQVAKLDLAEFFTKWGFLNPVNQLVEDYAKGQMVITKEDADAIRTKTSVYSKPTHNFEYICEQNVDIYKKDAAIQRGTATRAGNKITMTGWQNVVAYEVYKGDKLVFVSPMQSFTISTDLVTLDGTTKVYAIPAKGNNKVEVTF
;
A
#
# COMPACT_ATOMS: atom_id res chain seq x y z
N LEU A 1 12.40 -9.98 -8.94
CA LEU A 1 11.53 -11.14 -8.76
C LEU A 1 11.26 -11.82 -10.10
N LYS A 2 11.10 -13.13 -10.10
CA LYS A 2 11.10 -13.92 -11.34
C LYS A 2 9.71 -14.14 -11.94
N TRP A 3 8.64 -13.62 -11.36
CA TRP A 3 7.29 -13.79 -11.93
C TRP A 3 6.85 -12.56 -12.72
N LEU A 4 6.05 -12.79 -13.76
CA LEU A 4 5.48 -11.75 -14.59
C LEU A 4 4.69 -10.74 -13.78
N SER A 5 4.60 -9.52 -14.28
CA SER A 5 3.98 -8.34 -13.66
C SER A 5 4.78 -7.65 -12.55
N THR A 6 5.93 -8.17 -12.13
CA THR A 6 6.74 -7.59 -11.05
C THR A 6 8.17 -7.25 -11.45
N THR A 7 8.57 -7.50 -12.69
CA THR A 7 9.93 -7.23 -13.16
C THR A 7 10.31 -5.77 -12.97
N GLU A 8 9.49 -4.84 -13.46
CA GLU A 8 9.71 -3.40 -13.28
C GLU A 8 9.49 -2.94 -11.82
N VAL A 9 8.65 -3.66 -11.07
CA VAL A 9 8.34 -3.32 -9.68
C VAL A 9 9.56 -3.53 -8.79
N THR A 10 10.12 -4.72 -8.81
CA THR A 10 11.17 -5.10 -7.85
C THR A 10 12.53 -4.49 -8.17
N ASN A 11 12.83 -4.22 -9.44
CA ASN A 11 14.01 -3.46 -9.83
C ASN A 11 13.98 -2.03 -9.26
N ASN A 12 12.79 -1.45 -9.09
CA ASN A 12 12.63 -0.12 -8.56
C ASN A 12 12.73 -0.02 -7.03
N ILE A 13 12.77 -1.13 -6.28
CA ILE A 13 13.02 -1.07 -4.82
C ILE A 13 14.41 -0.48 -4.54
N CYS A 14 15.44 -0.91 -5.27
CA CYS A 14 16.79 -0.33 -5.14
C CYS A 14 16.81 1.16 -5.53
N ALA A 15 16.07 1.52 -6.60
CA ALA A 15 15.96 2.91 -7.02
C ALA A 15 15.28 3.77 -5.93
N MET A 16 14.27 3.25 -5.24
CA MET A 16 13.61 3.93 -4.12
C MET A 16 14.57 4.20 -2.95
N HIS A 17 15.44 3.24 -2.59
CA HIS A 17 16.46 3.47 -1.57
C HIS A 17 17.39 4.64 -1.96
N VAL A 18 17.86 4.67 -3.19
CA VAL A 18 18.71 5.77 -3.70
C VAL A 18 17.95 7.10 -3.67
N GLN A 19 16.71 7.13 -4.15
CA GLN A 19 15.87 8.34 -4.14
C GLN A 19 15.62 8.85 -2.73
N THR A 20 15.40 7.97 -1.75
CA THR A 20 15.20 8.36 -0.34
C THR A 20 16.46 9.02 0.21
N LEU A 21 17.65 8.44 -0.02
CA LEU A 21 18.91 9.04 0.39
C LEU A 21 19.15 10.41 -0.26
N PHE A 22 18.80 10.57 -1.53
CA PHE A 22 18.90 11.86 -2.22
C PHE A 22 17.88 12.85 -1.72
N SER A 23 16.66 12.41 -1.39
CA SER A 23 15.63 13.26 -0.78
C SER A 23 16.08 13.79 0.58
N GLU A 24 16.60 12.92 1.44
CA GLU A 24 17.11 13.29 2.77
C GLU A 24 18.28 14.28 2.67
N LYS A 25 19.18 14.11 1.72
CA LYS A 25 20.40 14.90 1.59
C LYS A 25 20.21 16.20 0.82
N TYR A 26 19.37 16.19 -0.21
CA TYR A 26 19.26 17.27 -1.19
C TYR A 26 17.83 17.84 -1.33
N GLY A 27 16.85 17.29 -0.63
CA GLY A 27 15.45 17.70 -0.74
C GLY A 27 14.79 17.33 -2.07
N SER A 28 15.35 16.34 -2.82
CA SER A 28 14.77 15.90 -4.08
C SER A 28 13.47 15.14 -3.85
N GLU A 29 12.52 15.24 -4.79
CA GLU A 29 11.25 14.52 -4.69
C GLU A 29 11.43 13.02 -4.92
N ILE A 30 10.69 12.22 -4.18
CA ILE A 30 10.64 10.76 -4.33
C ILE A 30 9.55 10.43 -5.34
N ARG A 31 9.83 9.52 -6.28
CA ARG A 31 8.94 9.18 -7.39
C ARG A 31 7.52 8.77 -6.98
N LEU A 32 7.35 8.09 -5.84
CA LEU A 32 6.02 7.72 -5.33
C LEU A 32 5.24 8.92 -4.79
N ARG A 33 5.92 10.00 -4.43
CA ARG A 33 5.34 11.25 -3.92
C ARG A 33 5.21 12.35 -4.97
N ASP A 34 5.86 12.19 -6.12
CA ASP A 34 5.87 13.17 -7.19
C ASP A 34 4.46 13.33 -7.80
N GLU A 35 3.87 14.50 -7.56
CA GLU A 35 2.54 14.87 -8.05
C GLU A 35 2.45 14.82 -9.57
N SER A 36 3.49 15.25 -10.28
CA SER A 36 3.52 15.28 -11.75
C SER A 36 3.40 13.90 -12.38
N LEU A 37 3.76 12.86 -11.65
CA LEU A 37 3.79 11.47 -12.10
C LEU A 37 2.56 10.66 -11.66
N ALA A 38 1.69 11.19 -10.79
CA ALA A 38 0.55 10.46 -10.26
C ALA A 38 -0.59 10.30 -11.27
N GLY A 39 -0.72 11.25 -12.22
CA GLY A 39 -1.81 11.32 -13.19
C GLY A 39 -3.01 12.11 -12.67
N LYS A 40 -4.03 12.27 -13.53
CA LYS A 40 -5.19 13.10 -13.21
C LYS A 40 -5.94 12.62 -11.97
N GLY A 41 -6.21 13.54 -11.07
CA GLY A 41 -7.07 13.32 -9.89
C GLY A 41 -6.37 12.74 -8.68
N PHE A 42 -5.05 12.63 -8.69
CA PHE A 42 -4.25 12.18 -7.57
C PHE A 42 -3.08 13.11 -7.30
N THR A 43 -2.75 13.31 -6.04
CA THR A 43 -1.61 14.13 -5.62
C THR A 43 -0.30 13.35 -5.68
N ASN A 44 -0.36 12.04 -5.54
CA ASN A 44 0.81 11.16 -5.58
C ASN A 44 0.40 9.70 -5.88
N ARG A 45 1.38 8.84 -6.09
CA ARG A 45 1.13 7.41 -6.38
C ARG A 45 0.60 6.61 -5.20
N TYR A 46 0.84 7.03 -3.96
CA TYR A 46 0.21 6.40 -2.79
C TYR A 46 -1.31 6.57 -2.83
N GLU A 47 -1.80 7.79 -3.07
CA GLU A 47 -3.24 8.04 -3.25
C GLU A 47 -3.84 7.21 -4.37
N LYS A 48 -3.17 7.20 -5.54
CA LYS A 48 -3.63 6.45 -6.71
C LYS A 48 -3.68 4.95 -6.42
N ALA A 49 -2.60 4.37 -5.91
CA ALA A 49 -2.51 2.94 -5.63
C ALA A 49 -3.52 2.50 -4.56
N MET A 50 -3.58 3.20 -3.41
CA MET A 50 -4.53 2.90 -2.35
C MET A 50 -5.97 3.06 -2.82
N THR A 51 -6.28 4.15 -3.52
CA THR A 51 -7.64 4.38 -4.01
C THR A 51 -8.05 3.30 -5.01
N SER A 52 -7.24 3.06 -6.06
CA SER A 52 -7.59 2.08 -7.09
C SER A 52 -7.75 0.67 -6.51
N THR A 53 -6.90 0.27 -5.59
CA THR A 53 -6.92 -1.08 -5.02
C THR A 53 -7.97 -1.24 -3.93
N PHE A 54 -8.04 -0.31 -2.96
CA PHE A 54 -8.90 -0.49 -1.77
C PHE A 54 -10.38 -0.23 -2.07
N THR A 55 -10.71 0.60 -3.08
CA THR A 55 -12.10 0.87 -3.45
C THR A 55 -12.71 -0.21 -4.34
N THR A 56 -11.90 -1.01 -5.01
CA THR A 56 -12.34 -2.03 -5.98
C THR A 56 -12.06 -3.46 -5.51
N SER A 57 -11.15 -3.65 -4.54
CA SER A 57 -10.64 -4.96 -4.13
C SER A 57 -10.09 -5.78 -5.31
N GLN A 58 -9.51 -5.10 -6.30
CA GLN A 58 -8.97 -5.76 -7.48
C GLN A 58 -7.69 -6.55 -7.17
N ALA A 59 -7.37 -7.53 -8.03
CA ALA A 59 -6.08 -8.22 -7.94
C ALA A 59 -4.94 -7.25 -8.31
N LEU A 60 -3.77 -7.38 -7.65
CA LEU A 60 -2.62 -6.51 -7.87
C LEU A 60 -2.25 -6.38 -9.36
N VAL A 61 -2.31 -7.48 -10.09
CA VAL A 61 -1.96 -7.54 -11.51
C VAL A 61 -2.85 -6.68 -12.41
N THR A 62 -4.04 -6.28 -11.94
CA THR A 62 -4.97 -5.41 -12.67
C THR A 62 -4.47 -3.96 -12.72
N GLU A 63 -3.62 -3.52 -11.79
CA GLU A 63 -3.01 -2.20 -11.84
C GLU A 63 -1.96 -2.14 -12.96
N SER A 64 -2.08 -1.17 -13.85
CA SER A 64 -1.19 -1.01 -15.01
C SER A 64 0.07 -0.20 -14.71
N ASP A 65 0.04 0.70 -13.73
CA ASP A 65 1.18 1.52 -13.34
C ASP A 65 2.15 0.71 -12.45
N PRO A 66 3.38 0.39 -12.91
CA PRO A 66 4.33 -0.39 -12.14
C PRO A 66 4.74 0.30 -10.83
N PHE A 67 4.68 1.63 -10.76
CA PHE A 67 4.97 2.36 -9.52
C PHE A 67 3.80 2.33 -8.53
N CYS A 68 2.56 2.22 -8.99
CA CYS A 68 1.45 1.91 -8.10
C CYS A 68 1.56 0.48 -7.55
N ARG A 69 1.98 -0.48 -8.39
CA ARG A 69 2.29 -1.85 -7.93
C ARG A 69 3.51 -1.91 -7.00
N LEU A 70 4.44 -0.95 -7.08
CA LEU A 70 5.60 -0.85 -6.18
C LEU A 70 5.20 -0.44 -4.75
N VAL A 71 4.10 0.31 -4.57
CA VAL A 71 3.71 0.84 -3.25
C VAL A 71 3.70 -0.22 -2.15
N PRO A 72 3.02 -1.37 -2.25
CA PRO A 72 3.02 -2.36 -1.18
C PRO A 72 4.41 -2.92 -0.86
N PHE A 73 5.28 -3.08 -1.84
CA PHE A 73 6.66 -3.53 -1.58
C PHE A 73 7.47 -2.47 -0.83
N TRP A 74 7.30 -1.20 -1.19
CA TRP A 74 7.98 -0.11 -0.51
C TRP A 74 7.42 0.12 0.91
N GLN A 75 6.14 -0.09 1.11
CA GLN A 75 5.52 -0.05 2.44
C GLN A 75 6.07 -1.13 3.39
N LEU A 76 6.42 -2.32 2.88
CA LEU A 76 7.14 -3.31 3.69
C LEU A 76 8.49 -2.78 4.16
N GLU A 77 9.25 -2.10 3.28
CA GLU A 77 10.52 -1.47 3.67
C GLU A 77 10.31 -0.42 4.76
N LEU A 78 9.36 0.49 4.55
CA LEU A 78 9.08 1.55 5.51
C LEU A 78 8.63 1.00 6.86
N TYR A 79 7.79 -0.04 6.86
CA TYR A 79 7.27 -0.59 8.10
C TYR A 79 8.28 -1.51 8.79
N ILE A 80 8.77 -2.52 8.09
CA ILE A 80 9.58 -3.57 8.70
C ILE A 80 10.99 -3.06 9.03
N ASN A 81 11.60 -2.31 8.12
CA ASN A 81 12.91 -1.72 8.40
C ASN A 81 12.78 -0.46 9.27
N LYS A 82 12.05 0.58 8.81
CA LYS A 82 12.12 1.90 9.45
C LYS A 82 11.31 2.01 10.76
N VAL A 83 10.20 1.25 10.88
CA VAL A 83 9.38 1.26 12.11
C VAL A 83 9.80 0.16 13.07
N LEU A 84 9.97 -1.09 12.60
CA LEU A 84 10.29 -2.24 13.45
C LEU A 84 11.81 -2.47 13.65
N GLY A 85 12.66 -1.79 12.87
CA GLY A 85 14.12 -1.85 13.01
C GLY A 85 14.77 -3.11 12.42
N GLN A 86 14.11 -3.84 11.52
CA GLN A 86 14.69 -4.99 10.83
C GLN A 86 15.43 -4.53 9.57
N GLU A 87 16.62 -3.96 9.73
CA GLU A 87 17.39 -3.32 8.65
C GLU A 87 17.74 -4.25 7.48
N ASP A 88 17.97 -5.53 7.75
CA ASP A 88 18.31 -6.54 6.75
C ASP A 88 17.10 -7.21 6.09
N TYR A 89 15.86 -6.74 6.34
CA TYR A 89 14.64 -7.41 5.87
C TYR A 89 14.67 -7.77 4.38
N TYR A 90 14.92 -6.81 3.50
CA TYR A 90 14.95 -7.07 2.06
C TYR A 90 16.15 -7.91 1.63
N LYS A 91 17.30 -7.76 2.29
CA LYS A 91 18.48 -8.60 2.04
C LYS A 91 18.15 -10.07 2.33
N ASP A 92 17.55 -10.34 3.50
CA ASP A 92 17.19 -11.70 3.91
C ASP A 92 16.06 -12.28 3.06
N LEU A 93 15.09 -11.44 2.67
CA LEU A 93 14.02 -11.84 1.77
C LEU A 93 14.55 -12.20 0.36
N TYR A 94 15.45 -11.41 -0.19
CA TYR A 94 16.07 -11.74 -1.48
C TYR A 94 16.96 -12.98 -1.40
N GLU A 95 17.67 -13.19 -0.30
CA GLU A 95 18.44 -14.42 -0.08
C GLU A 95 17.51 -15.65 -0.06
N LEU A 96 16.41 -15.57 0.67
CA LEU A 96 15.40 -16.63 0.71
C LEU A 96 14.81 -16.90 -0.70
N LEU A 97 14.45 -15.84 -1.44
CA LEU A 97 13.93 -15.94 -2.80
C LEU A 97 14.94 -16.55 -3.80
N ARG A 98 16.23 -16.38 -3.55
CA ARG A 98 17.30 -16.92 -4.38
C ARG A 98 17.59 -18.39 -4.09
N THR A 99 17.42 -18.81 -2.85
CA THR A 99 17.81 -20.14 -2.36
C THR A 99 16.66 -21.16 -2.37
N GLU A 100 15.41 -20.73 -2.22
CA GLU A 100 14.26 -21.60 -2.37
C GLU A 100 13.85 -21.78 -3.84
N ASP A 101 13.33 -22.95 -4.15
CA ASP A 101 12.82 -23.29 -5.49
C ASP A 101 11.63 -22.39 -5.87
N ASP A 102 11.59 -22.04 -7.16
CA ASP A 102 10.47 -21.31 -7.74
C ASP A 102 9.26 -22.25 -7.87
N ILE A 103 8.07 -21.67 -7.66
CA ILE A 103 6.82 -22.30 -8.03
C ILE A 103 6.68 -22.24 -9.57
N THR A 104 6.15 -23.27 -10.17
CA THR A 104 6.04 -23.37 -11.64
C THR A 104 5.02 -22.41 -12.25
N SER A 105 4.02 -21.97 -11.47
CA SER A 105 2.97 -21.05 -11.94
C SER A 105 3.24 -19.61 -11.54
N ILE A 106 2.82 -18.66 -12.39
CA ILE A 106 2.95 -17.22 -12.13
C ILE A 106 2.19 -16.82 -10.87
N GLY A 107 0.93 -17.25 -10.75
CA GLY A 107 0.11 -16.99 -9.58
C GLY A 107 0.68 -17.60 -8.31
N GLY A 108 1.18 -18.84 -8.40
CA GLY A 108 1.86 -19.54 -7.30
C GLY A 108 3.06 -18.76 -6.78
N ASN A 109 3.90 -18.22 -7.66
CA ASN A 109 5.04 -17.39 -7.26
C ASN A 109 4.59 -16.10 -6.53
N GLN A 110 3.52 -15.45 -7.00
CA GLN A 110 3.01 -14.24 -6.34
C GLN A 110 2.53 -14.54 -4.91
N ILE A 111 1.74 -15.58 -4.71
CA ILE A 111 1.21 -15.90 -3.38
C ILE A 111 2.28 -16.49 -2.46
N GLU A 112 3.24 -17.26 -2.99
CA GLU A 112 4.36 -17.78 -2.21
C GLU A 112 5.29 -16.66 -1.73
N PHE A 113 5.37 -15.55 -2.45
CA PHE A 113 6.05 -14.34 -1.96
C PHE A 113 5.43 -13.85 -0.64
N VAL A 114 4.11 -13.93 -0.47
CA VAL A 114 3.43 -13.56 0.78
C VAL A 114 3.93 -14.41 1.95
N ARG A 115 4.06 -15.74 1.75
CA ARG A 115 4.60 -16.65 2.75
C ARG A 115 6.04 -16.30 3.11
N ARG A 116 6.90 -16.11 2.10
CA ARG A 116 8.32 -15.79 2.29
C ARG A 116 8.53 -14.45 2.97
N ALA A 117 7.77 -13.43 2.56
CA ALA A 117 7.78 -12.12 3.19
C ALA A 117 7.38 -12.20 4.68
N SER A 118 6.32 -12.97 4.98
CA SER A 118 5.86 -13.22 6.35
C SER A 118 6.90 -13.97 7.19
N GLN A 119 7.55 -14.96 6.61
CA GLN A 119 8.59 -15.76 7.27
C GLN A 119 9.79 -14.89 7.68
N VAL A 120 10.27 -14.04 6.79
CA VAL A 120 11.41 -13.16 7.07
C VAL A 120 11.02 -12.06 8.07
N ALA A 121 9.85 -11.46 7.90
CA ALA A 121 9.33 -10.45 8.83
C ALA A 121 8.97 -11.03 10.22
N LYS A 122 8.74 -12.35 10.30
CA LYS A 122 8.14 -13.04 11.47
C LYS A 122 6.78 -12.43 11.86
N LEU A 123 6.02 -12.01 10.84
CA LEU A 123 4.69 -11.41 10.96
C LEU A 123 3.72 -12.08 10.00
N ASP A 124 2.46 -12.23 10.41
CA ASP A 124 1.38 -12.63 9.50
C ASP A 124 0.98 -11.43 8.63
N LEU A 125 1.52 -11.39 7.42
CA LEU A 125 1.27 -10.31 6.46
C LEU A 125 0.07 -10.59 5.53
N ALA A 126 -0.70 -11.66 5.75
CA ALA A 126 -1.76 -12.08 4.84
C ALA A 126 -2.86 -11.01 4.70
N GLU A 127 -3.25 -10.31 5.76
CA GLU A 127 -4.27 -9.25 5.69
C GLU A 127 -3.78 -8.06 4.86
N PHE A 128 -2.54 -7.62 5.07
CA PHE A 128 -1.90 -6.58 4.28
C PHE A 128 -1.90 -6.95 2.79
N PHE A 129 -1.41 -8.13 2.45
CA PHE A 129 -1.35 -8.58 1.07
C PHE A 129 -2.72 -8.85 0.45
N THR A 130 -3.73 -9.25 1.25
CA THR A 130 -5.11 -9.36 0.78
C THR A 130 -5.64 -7.97 0.41
N LYS A 131 -5.42 -6.96 1.24
CA LYS A 131 -5.85 -5.58 0.97
C LYS A 131 -5.19 -5.01 -0.30
N TRP A 132 -3.95 -5.39 -0.57
CA TRP A 132 -3.21 -5.04 -1.78
C TRP A 132 -3.48 -5.96 -2.99
N GLY A 133 -4.42 -6.88 -2.88
CA GLY A 133 -4.87 -7.70 -4.00
C GLY A 133 -3.95 -8.88 -4.38
N PHE A 134 -2.92 -9.19 -3.58
CA PHE A 134 -2.02 -10.33 -3.85
C PHE A 134 -2.71 -11.68 -3.71
N LEU A 135 -3.63 -11.79 -2.75
CA LEU A 135 -4.37 -13.02 -2.42
C LEU A 135 -5.80 -13.00 -2.96
N ASN A 136 -6.13 -12.05 -3.85
CA ASN A 136 -7.43 -12.02 -4.50
C ASN A 136 -7.46 -13.03 -5.65
N PRO A 137 -8.51 -13.84 -5.76
CA PRO A 137 -8.66 -14.77 -6.88
C PRO A 137 -8.60 -14.03 -8.21
N VAL A 138 -7.84 -14.59 -9.16
CA VAL A 138 -7.67 -14.01 -10.49
C VAL A 138 -7.41 -15.11 -11.51
N ASN A 139 -7.93 -14.92 -12.71
CA ASN A 139 -7.62 -15.74 -13.87
C ASN A 139 -7.54 -14.81 -15.09
N GLN A 140 -6.31 -14.31 -15.36
CA GLN A 140 -6.13 -13.37 -16.46
C GLN A 140 -4.79 -13.58 -17.17
N LEU A 141 -4.75 -13.25 -18.45
CA LEU A 141 -3.52 -13.17 -19.22
C LEU A 141 -2.71 -11.96 -18.74
N VAL A 142 -1.47 -12.20 -18.33
CA VAL A 142 -0.51 -11.15 -17.97
C VAL A 142 0.51 -11.03 -19.08
N GLU A 143 0.75 -9.80 -19.50
CA GLU A 143 1.77 -9.43 -20.46
C GLU A 143 2.70 -8.41 -19.82
N ASP A 144 3.96 -8.79 -19.70
CA ASP A 144 5.07 -7.97 -19.25
C ASP A 144 6.21 -8.20 -20.28
N TYR A 145 7.42 -8.47 -19.94
CA TYR A 145 8.47 -8.90 -20.90
C TYR A 145 8.22 -10.30 -21.49
N ALA A 146 7.25 -11.02 -20.97
CA ALA A 146 6.72 -12.28 -21.49
C ALA A 146 5.20 -12.33 -21.30
N LYS A 147 4.54 -13.38 -21.81
CA LYS A 147 3.11 -13.61 -21.63
C LYS A 147 2.87 -14.89 -20.84
N GLY A 148 1.88 -14.87 -19.97
CA GLY A 148 1.48 -16.06 -19.24
C GLY A 148 0.15 -15.89 -18.52
N GLN A 149 -0.53 -17.01 -18.29
CA GLN A 149 -1.78 -17.00 -17.54
C GLN A 149 -1.49 -16.95 -16.05
N MET A 150 -1.94 -15.89 -15.38
CA MET A 150 -1.92 -15.82 -13.93
C MET A 150 -3.22 -16.38 -13.39
N VAL A 151 -3.11 -17.45 -12.61
CA VAL A 151 -4.26 -18.07 -11.93
C VAL A 151 -3.95 -18.11 -10.43
N ILE A 152 -4.86 -17.53 -9.64
CA ILE A 152 -4.87 -17.66 -8.18
C ILE A 152 -6.29 -18.04 -7.80
N THR A 153 -6.46 -19.19 -7.18
CA THR A 153 -7.76 -19.65 -6.68
C THR A 153 -7.97 -19.18 -5.25
N LYS A 154 -9.20 -19.27 -4.77
CA LYS A 154 -9.50 -19.01 -3.36
C LYS A 154 -8.77 -20.01 -2.45
N GLU A 155 -8.73 -21.28 -2.85
CA GLU A 155 -8.08 -22.37 -2.13
C GLU A 155 -6.58 -22.12 -1.98
N ASP A 156 -5.91 -21.68 -3.05
CA ASP A 156 -4.49 -21.33 -3.02
C ASP A 156 -4.22 -20.17 -2.04
N ALA A 157 -5.05 -19.14 -2.10
CA ALA A 157 -4.94 -17.98 -1.21
C ALA A 157 -5.18 -18.37 0.26
N ASP A 158 -6.18 -19.22 0.54
CA ASP A 158 -6.49 -19.70 1.89
C ASP A 158 -5.36 -20.61 2.44
N ALA A 159 -4.72 -21.41 1.58
CA ALA A 159 -3.54 -22.18 1.97
C ALA A 159 -2.37 -21.28 2.42
N ILE A 160 -2.15 -20.15 1.73
CA ILE A 160 -1.14 -19.18 2.15
C ILE A 160 -1.51 -18.52 3.48
N ARG A 161 -2.77 -18.09 3.66
CA ARG A 161 -3.24 -17.55 4.96
C ARG A 161 -3.00 -18.50 6.11
N THR A 162 -3.23 -19.79 5.88
CA THR A 162 -2.95 -20.84 6.87
C THR A 162 -1.46 -20.95 7.19
N LYS A 163 -0.59 -20.89 6.18
CA LYS A 163 0.86 -20.94 6.37
C LYS A 163 1.42 -19.72 7.13
N THR A 164 0.83 -18.53 6.92
CA THR A 164 1.31 -17.31 7.58
C THR A 164 0.75 -17.12 8.99
N SER A 165 -0.38 -17.74 9.30
CA SER A 165 -1.05 -17.62 10.61
C SER A 165 -0.26 -18.13 11.82
N VAL A 166 0.87 -18.80 11.59
CA VAL A 166 1.81 -19.19 12.65
C VAL A 166 2.57 -17.99 13.24
N TYR A 167 2.57 -16.86 12.55
CA TYR A 167 3.20 -15.62 13.00
C TYR A 167 2.17 -14.68 13.63
N SER A 168 2.65 -13.76 14.46
CA SER A 168 1.82 -12.71 15.05
C SER A 168 1.38 -11.70 13.98
N LYS A 169 0.13 -11.22 14.07
CA LYS A 169 -0.36 -10.16 13.21
C LYS A 169 0.34 -8.84 13.51
N PRO A 170 0.60 -7.99 12.49
CA PRO A 170 0.99 -6.62 12.71
C PRO A 170 -0.03 -5.88 13.58
N THR A 171 0.44 -5.00 14.45
CA THR A 171 -0.45 -4.18 15.29
C THR A 171 -0.87 -2.87 14.64
N HIS A 172 -0.20 -2.49 13.55
CA HIS A 172 -0.39 -1.22 12.85
C HIS A 172 -1.11 -1.39 11.52
N ASN A 173 -1.82 -0.35 11.12
CA ASN A 173 -2.46 -0.18 9.81
C ASN A 173 -1.42 0.29 8.77
N PHE A 174 -0.37 -0.47 8.57
CA PHE A 174 0.79 -0.02 7.80
C PHE A 174 0.58 -0.03 6.28
N GLU A 175 -0.55 -0.49 5.81
CA GLU A 175 -0.99 -0.31 4.43
C GLU A 175 -1.20 1.15 4.02
N TYR A 176 -1.18 2.08 4.99
CA TYR A 176 -1.23 3.53 4.76
C TYR A 176 0.13 4.22 4.96
N ILE A 177 1.21 3.46 5.24
CA ILE A 177 2.52 4.04 5.49
C ILE A 177 3.11 4.66 4.22
N CYS A 178 3.71 5.83 4.37
CA CYS A 178 4.56 6.50 3.38
C CYS A 178 5.69 7.23 4.13
N GLU A 179 6.67 7.78 3.43
CA GLU A 179 7.83 8.41 4.07
C GLU A 179 7.43 9.54 5.02
N GLN A 180 6.34 10.25 4.73
CA GLN A 180 5.89 11.41 5.52
C GLN A 180 5.27 11.04 6.86
N ASN A 181 4.78 9.81 7.02
CA ASN A 181 4.07 9.38 8.23
C ASN A 181 4.77 8.26 9.03
N VAL A 182 5.98 7.84 8.65
CA VAL A 182 6.77 6.81 9.36
C VAL A 182 6.88 7.12 10.86
N ASP A 183 7.13 8.38 11.22
CA ASP A 183 7.28 8.78 12.62
C ASP A 183 5.98 8.69 13.44
N ILE A 184 4.82 8.72 12.77
CA ILE A 184 3.54 8.50 13.45
C ILE A 184 3.45 7.06 13.95
N TYR A 185 3.90 6.10 13.14
CA TYR A 185 3.94 4.69 13.52
C TYR A 185 4.93 4.42 14.66
N LYS A 186 6.08 5.10 14.68
CA LYS A 186 7.06 4.97 15.77
C LYS A 186 6.56 5.54 17.10
N LYS A 187 5.76 6.60 17.05
CA LYS A 187 5.21 7.25 18.26
C LYS A 187 4.03 6.51 18.86
N ASP A 188 3.29 5.76 18.04
CA ASP A 188 2.08 5.01 18.42
C ASP A 188 1.08 5.84 19.27
N ALA A 189 0.91 7.12 18.90
CA ALA A 189 0.10 8.07 19.65
C ALA A 189 -1.33 8.14 19.08
N ALA A 190 -2.31 8.39 19.95
CA ALA A 190 -3.70 8.57 19.55
C ALA A 190 -3.88 9.79 18.65
N ILE A 191 -4.89 9.73 17.76
CA ILE A 191 -5.28 10.85 16.90
C ILE A 191 -5.65 12.06 17.76
N GLN A 192 -5.09 13.22 17.42
CA GLN A 192 -5.54 14.52 17.93
C GLN A 192 -6.36 15.21 16.84
N ARG A 193 -7.58 15.59 17.20
CA ARG A 193 -8.49 16.26 16.27
C ARG A 193 -8.02 17.69 15.98
N GLY A 194 -8.15 18.08 14.74
CA GLY A 194 -8.01 19.45 14.26
C GLY A 194 -9.33 19.94 13.66
N THR A 195 -9.22 20.86 12.72
CA THR A 195 -10.33 21.36 11.91
C THR A 195 -10.23 20.85 10.49
N ALA A 196 -11.33 20.89 9.75
CA ALA A 196 -11.36 20.54 8.33
C ALA A 196 -12.21 21.55 7.56
N THR A 197 -11.85 21.78 6.32
CA THR A 197 -12.64 22.59 5.38
C THR A 197 -12.82 21.80 4.08
N ARG A 198 -13.99 22.04 3.45
CA ARG A 198 -14.31 21.48 2.13
C ARG A 198 -14.72 22.59 1.17
N ALA A 199 -14.06 22.68 0.03
CA ALA A 199 -14.39 23.60 -1.05
C ALA A 199 -14.57 22.78 -2.35
N GLY A 200 -15.82 22.45 -2.70
CA GLY A 200 -16.10 21.50 -3.77
C GLY A 200 -15.52 20.12 -3.45
N ASN A 201 -14.64 19.62 -4.30
CA ASN A 201 -13.93 18.35 -4.12
C ASN A 201 -12.55 18.48 -3.45
N LYS A 202 -12.17 19.69 -3.03
CA LYS A 202 -10.94 19.90 -2.23
C LYS A 202 -11.25 19.78 -0.74
N ILE A 203 -10.48 18.97 -0.05
CA ILE A 203 -10.52 18.78 1.41
C ILE A 203 -9.18 19.23 1.98
N THR A 204 -9.22 20.01 3.07
CA THR A 204 -8.04 20.48 3.78
C THR A 204 -8.21 20.23 5.28
N MET A 205 -7.26 19.53 5.87
CA MET A 205 -7.16 19.23 7.29
C MET A 205 -6.15 20.18 7.92
N THR A 206 -6.49 20.77 9.05
CA THR A 206 -5.60 21.69 9.77
C THR A 206 -5.50 21.29 11.23
N GLY A 207 -4.28 21.10 11.73
CA GLY A 207 -4.03 20.78 13.14
C GLY A 207 -4.32 19.31 13.53
N TRP A 208 -4.72 18.46 12.60
CA TRP A 208 -4.83 17.03 12.85
C TRP A 208 -3.44 16.41 13.04
N GLN A 209 -3.26 15.59 14.08
CA GLN A 209 -1.99 14.92 14.37
C GLN A 209 -2.22 13.42 14.55
N ASN A 210 -1.16 12.63 14.32
CA ASN A 210 -1.14 11.17 14.44
C ASN A 210 -2.17 10.47 13.54
N VAL A 211 -2.43 11.06 12.36
CA VAL A 211 -3.29 10.50 11.31
C VAL A 211 -2.40 9.95 10.20
N VAL A 212 -2.57 8.68 9.84
CA VAL A 212 -1.76 8.05 8.79
C VAL A 212 -2.40 8.13 7.41
N ALA A 213 -3.73 8.24 7.36
CA ALA A 213 -4.48 8.46 6.12
C ALA A 213 -5.88 9.02 6.43
N TYR A 214 -6.53 9.48 5.37
CA TYR A 214 -7.94 9.84 5.36
C TYR A 214 -8.67 8.95 4.37
N GLU A 215 -9.74 8.31 4.81
CA GLU A 215 -10.66 7.54 3.97
C GLU A 215 -11.92 8.37 3.69
N VAL A 216 -12.27 8.50 2.41
CA VAL A 216 -13.47 9.22 1.97
C VAL A 216 -14.52 8.22 1.53
N TYR A 217 -15.70 8.33 2.09
CA TYR A 217 -16.85 7.48 1.81
C TYR A 217 -17.98 8.30 1.18
N LYS A 218 -18.71 7.66 0.25
CA LYS A 218 -20.00 8.14 -0.23
C LYS A 218 -21.07 7.11 0.15
N GLY A 219 -21.92 7.47 1.12
CA GLY A 219 -22.67 6.47 1.86
C GLY A 219 -21.71 5.50 2.57
N ASP A 220 -21.91 4.21 2.36
CA ASP A 220 -21.06 3.16 2.94
C ASP A 220 -19.90 2.72 2.03
N LYS A 221 -19.79 3.32 0.82
CA LYS A 221 -18.76 2.95 -0.15
C LYS A 221 -17.52 3.81 0.02
N LEU A 222 -16.36 3.17 0.26
CA LEU A 222 -15.05 3.82 0.16
C LEU A 222 -14.83 4.29 -1.29
N VAL A 223 -14.49 5.56 -1.49
CA VAL A 223 -14.30 6.16 -2.82
C VAL A 223 -12.94 6.81 -3.02
N PHE A 224 -12.23 7.14 -1.95
CA PHE A 224 -10.89 7.73 -2.04
C PHE A 224 -10.09 7.50 -0.75
N VAL A 225 -8.77 7.40 -0.89
CA VAL A 225 -7.83 7.28 0.22
C VAL A 225 -6.65 8.23 -0.01
N SER A 226 -6.31 9.05 0.99
CA SER A 226 -5.17 9.95 0.93
C SER A 226 -4.35 9.91 2.21
N PRO A 227 -3.01 9.80 2.15
CA PRO A 227 -2.12 10.01 3.29
C PRO A 227 -1.83 11.51 3.54
N MET A 228 -2.41 12.42 2.73
CA MET A 228 -2.11 13.85 2.74
C MET A 228 -3.13 14.63 3.59
N GLN A 229 -2.69 15.71 4.22
CA GLN A 229 -3.58 16.63 4.94
C GLN A 229 -4.38 17.58 4.02
N SER A 230 -4.00 17.68 2.76
CA SER A 230 -4.76 18.43 1.75
C SER A 230 -4.75 17.66 0.45
N PHE A 231 -5.93 17.41 -0.09
CA PHE A 231 -6.09 16.66 -1.34
C PHE A 231 -7.33 17.11 -2.10
N THR A 232 -7.31 16.90 -3.40
CA THR A 232 -8.44 17.20 -4.29
C THR A 232 -8.84 15.93 -5.02
N ILE A 233 -10.09 15.53 -4.88
CA ILE A 233 -10.62 14.35 -5.58
C ILE A 233 -11.13 14.79 -6.95
N SER A 234 -10.71 14.13 -8.02
CA SER A 234 -11.26 14.42 -9.35
C SER A 234 -12.76 14.18 -9.38
N THR A 235 -13.49 15.07 -10.02
CA THR A 235 -14.93 14.90 -10.31
C THR A 235 -15.21 13.69 -11.20
N ASP A 236 -14.22 13.24 -11.97
CA ASP A 236 -14.31 12.01 -12.77
C ASP A 236 -14.35 10.74 -11.91
N LEU A 237 -13.77 10.80 -10.70
CA LEU A 237 -13.83 9.71 -9.72
C LEU A 237 -15.11 9.77 -8.90
N VAL A 238 -15.38 10.93 -8.29
CA VAL A 238 -16.57 11.14 -7.47
C VAL A 238 -16.82 12.64 -7.27
N THR A 239 -18.09 13.03 -7.25
CA THR A 239 -18.50 14.35 -6.77
C THR A 239 -18.91 14.25 -5.32
N LEU A 240 -18.29 15.08 -4.47
CA LEU A 240 -18.59 15.13 -3.04
C LEU A 240 -19.90 15.91 -2.80
N ASP A 241 -20.74 15.40 -1.92
CA ASP A 241 -22.03 15.98 -1.55
C ASP A 241 -22.32 15.85 -0.04
N GLY A 242 -23.55 16.03 0.38
CA GLY A 242 -23.98 15.93 1.76
C GLY A 242 -23.92 14.51 2.35
N THR A 243 -23.77 13.47 1.53
CA THR A 243 -23.64 12.08 1.98
C THR A 243 -22.18 11.67 2.15
N THR A 244 -21.23 12.57 1.84
CA THR A 244 -19.81 12.31 1.95
C THR A 244 -19.35 12.34 3.40
N LYS A 245 -18.69 11.29 3.82
CA LYS A 245 -18.02 11.17 5.11
C LYS A 245 -16.52 11.01 4.93
N VAL A 246 -15.75 11.58 5.83
CA VAL A 246 -14.31 11.44 5.86
C VAL A 246 -13.89 10.90 7.22
N TYR A 247 -12.98 9.94 7.23
CA TYR A 247 -12.46 9.35 8.45
C TYR A 247 -10.95 9.47 8.49
N ALA A 248 -10.42 9.99 9.59
CA ALA A 248 -9.01 9.96 9.92
C ALA A 248 -8.64 8.59 10.48
N ILE A 249 -7.59 7.99 9.94
CA ILE A 249 -7.13 6.63 10.26
C ILE A 249 -5.94 6.70 11.21
N PRO A 250 -5.99 6.01 12.37
CA PRO A 250 -4.86 5.90 13.28
C PRO A 250 -3.79 4.95 12.75
N ALA A 251 -2.56 5.09 13.23
CA ALA A 251 -1.50 4.11 12.94
C ALA A 251 -1.85 2.71 13.49
N LYS A 252 -2.63 2.63 14.59
CA LYS A 252 -2.92 1.38 15.27
C LYS A 252 -4.39 1.24 15.63
N GLY A 253 -4.92 0.03 15.48
CA GLY A 253 -6.30 -0.31 15.81
C GLY A 253 -7.31 0.20 14.77
N ASN A 254 -8.60 -0.07 15.03
CA ASN A 254 -9.67 0.13 14.05
C ASN A 254 -10.53 1.38 14.34
N ASN A 255 -10.16 2.20 15.34
CA ASN A 255 -10.95 3.34 15.79
C ASN A 255 -10.71 4.57 14.90
N LYS A 256 -11.20 4.52 13.67
CA LYS A 256 -11.20 5.68 12.80
C LYS A 256 -12.08 6.81 13.35
N VAL A 257 -11.62 8.04 13.15
CA VAL A 257 -12.24 9.24 13.71
C VAL A 257 -12.94 10.02 12.61
N GLU A 258 -14.25 10.22 12.72
CA GLU A 258 -15.00 11.01 11.74
C GLU A 258 -14.54 12.48 11.76
N VAL A 259 -14.30 13.02 10.57
CA VAL A 259 -13.95 14.41 10.32
C VAL A 259 -15.23 15.19 10.06
N THR A 260 -15.44 16.27 10.79
CA THR A 260 -16.58 17.20 10.59
C THR A 260 -16.10 18.46 9.88
N PHE A 261 -16.94 19.00 8.94
CA PHE A 261 -16.67 20.20 8.16
C PHE A 261 -17.50 21.38 8.64
#